data_53cc762eedfd90c430219c3497368442
#
_entry.id   53cc762eedfd90c430219c3497368442
#
_cell.length_a   1.000
_cell.length_b   1.000
_cell.length_c   1.000
_cell.angle_alpha   90.00
_cell.angle_beta   90.00
_cell.angle_gamma   90.00
#
_symmetry.space_group_name_H-M   'P 1'
#
loop_
_entity.id
_entity.type
_entity.pdbx_description
1 polymer ?
#
loop_
_entity_poly.entity_id
_entity_poly.type
_entity_poly.pdbx_seq_one_letter_code
_entity_poly.pdbx_strand_id
1 'polypeptide(L)'
;MDTLQEQRRIERLHAIGILDTDNDTLFRGLAEQALELFPGTTIAAVSLIDAERQWFKTIVGLDIKQTPRSQSFCAHTIETTGTLVVEDASQDERFADNPLVTSGPGIRFYAGVRLTAGIGALCVIGREPRQATEAEILKLTKLAQYVDIQIMAHGALFNLG
;
A
#
# COMPACT_ATOMS: atom_id res chain seq x y z
N MET A 1 3.57 8.70 -14.80
CA MET A 1 5.02 8.67 -14.45
C MET A 1 5.80 8.25 -15.67
N ASP A 2 6.81 9.02 -16.05
CA ASP A 2 7.63 8.69 -17.21
C ASP A 2 8.67 7.59 -16.88
N THR A 3 9.34 7.09 -17.91
CA THR A 3 10.30 5.99 -17.78
C THR A 3 11.47 6.33 -16.84
N LEU A 4 11.98 7.56 -16.91
CA LEU A 4 13.10 8.01 -16.08
C LEU A 4 12.69 8.12 -14.61
N GLN A 5 11.50 8.68 -14.35
CA GLN A 5 10.95 8.78 -13.01
C GLN A 5 10.74 7.39 -12.40
N GLU A 6 10.21 6.46 -13.17
CA GLU A 6 10.01 5.07 -12.74
C GLU A 6 11.34 4.40 -12.43
N GLN A 7 12.35 4.57 -13.26
CA GLN A 7 13.67 4.01 -13.04
C GLN A 7 14.29 4.53 -11.74
N ARG A 8 14.21 5.84 -11.49
CA ARG A 8 14.70 6.47 -10.26
C ARG A 8 13.95 5.97 -9.03
N ARG A 9 12.63 5.79 -9.15
CA ARG A 9 11.80 5.26 -8.08
C ARG A 9 12.25 3.84 -7.69
N ILE A 10 12.45 2.97 -8.69
CA ILE A 10 12.90 1.58 -8.48
C ILE A 10 14.30 1.55 -7.85
N GLU A 11 15.24 2.37 -8.36
CA GLU A 11 16.58 2.47 -7.78
C GLU A 11 16.53 2.87 -6.31
N ARG A 12 15.65 3.83 -5.98
CA ARG A 12 15.47 4.29 -4.61
C ARG A 12 14.91 3.19 -3.71
N LEU A 13 13.91 2.47 -4.18
CA LEU A 13 13.34 1.33 -3.46
C LEU A 13 14.43 0.26 -3.19
N HIS A 14 15.21 -0.09 -4.19
CA HIS A 14 16.26 -1.10 -4.05
C HIS A 14 17.37 -0.64 -3.11
N ALA A 15 17.70 0.65 -3.11
CA ALA A 15 18.73 1.20 -2.23
C ALA A 15 18.36 1.11 -0.73
N ILE A 16 17.09 1.05 -0.41
CA ILE A 16 16.61 0.91 0.98
C ILE A 16 16.85 -0.51 1.52
N GLY A 17 16.91 -1.51 0.65
CA GLY A 17 17.16 -2.90 1.04
C GLY A 17 16.03 -3.56 1.81
N ILE A 18 14.78 -3.07 1.67
CA ILE A 18 13.65 -3.56 2.46
C ILE A 18 12.91 -4.73 1.81
N LEU A 19 12.99 -4.87 0.48
CA LEU A 19 12.33 -5.97 -0.22
C LEU A 19 12.85 -7.33 0.25
N ASP A 20 11.93 -8.28 0.39
CA ASP A 20 12.20 -9.65 0.78
C ASP A 20 12.78 -9.80 2.20
N THR A 21 12.62 -8.78 3.04
CA THR A 21 12.96 -8.84 4.46
C THR A 21 11.80 -9.42 5.27
N ASP A 22 12.11 -9.90 6.47
CA ASP A 22 11.09 -10.45 7.35
C ASP A 22 10.11 -9.38 7.81
N ASN A 23 8.87 -9.80 8.04
CA ASN A 23 7.87 -8.98 8.68
C ASN A 23 8.30 -8.68 10.13
N ASP A 24 8.15 -7.45 10.58
CA ASP A 24 8.42 -7.09 11.95
C ASP A 24 7.17 -6.53 12.66
N THR A 25 7.22 -6.55 13.99
CA THR A 25 6.06 -6.15 14.80
C THR A 25 5.71 -4.68 14.68
N LEU A 26 6.68 -3.84 14.36
CA LEU A 26 6.45 -2.40 14.25
C LEU A 26 5.62 -2.05 13.02
N PHE A 27 5.99 -2.57 11.85
CA PHE A 27 5.21 -2.36 10.63
C PHE A 27 3.83 -3.01 10.74
N ARG A 28 3.75 -4.20 11.32
CA ARG A 28 2.47 -4.86 11.56
C ARG A 28 1.56 -4.04 12.46
N GLY A 29 2.11 -3.47 13.53
CA GLY A 29 1.36 -2.60 14.44
C GLY A 29 0.79 -1.37 13.74
N LEU A 30 1.56 -0.77 12.83
CA LEU A 30 1.09 0.38 12.05
C LEU A 30 -0.06 -0.02 11.09
N ALA A 31 0.04 -1.18 10.46
CA ALA A 31 -1.05 -1.70 9.62
C ALA A 31 -2.31 -2.01 10.44
N GLU A 32 -2.16 -2.57 11.63
CA GLU A 32 -3.29 -2.82 12.54
C GLU A 32 -3.97 -1.51 12.96
N GLN A 33 -3.20 -0.47 13.24
CA GLN A 33 -3.76 0.85 13.53
C GLN A 33 -4.54 1.42 12.34
N ALA A 34 -4.03 1.24 11.12
CA ALA A 34 -4.74 1.67 9.91
C ALA A 34 -6.10 0.97 9.81
N LEU A 35 -6.12 -0.33 10.09
CA LEU A 35 -7.36 -1.12 10.07
C LEU A 35 -8.39 -0.59 11.08
N GLU A 36 -7.95 -0.22 12.28
CA GLU A 36 -8.82 0.36 13.30
C GLU A 36 -9.40 1.72 12.91
N LEU A 37 -8.70 2.50 12.11
CA LEU A 37 -9.17 3.80 11.63
C LEU A 37 -10.39 3.69 10.69
N PHE A 38 -10.58 2.54 10.05
CA PHE A 38 -11.62 2.33 9.03
C PHE A 38 -12.51 1.16 9.42
N PRO A 39 -13.50 1.37 10.30
CA PRO A 39 -14.44 0.31 10.66
C PRO A 39 -15.09 -0.32 9.42
N GLY A 40 -15.19 -1.65 9.41
CA GLY A 40 -15.73 -2.41 8.29
C GLY A 40 -14.69 -2.87 7.27
N THR A 41 -13.47 -2.39 7.35
CA THR A 41 -12.37 -2.91 6.52
C THR A 41 -11.77 -4.14 7.17
N THR A 42 -11.16 -5.02 6.36
CA THR A 42 -10.68 -6.31 6.83
C THR A 42 -9.21 -6.56 6.53
N ILE A 43 -8.60 -5.75 5.68
CA ILE A 43 -7.21 -5.89 5.26
C ILE A 43 -6.51 -4.55 5.38
N ALA A 44 -5.27 -4.54 5.87
CA ALA A 44 -4.40 -3.37 5.85
C ALA A 44 -2.98 -3.83 5.50
N ALA A 45 -2.25 -3.00 4.79
CA ALA A 45 -0.91 -3.38 4.32
C ALA A 45 0.02 -2.18 4.14
N VAL A 46 1.30 -2.44 4.33
CA VAL A 46 2.39 -1.61 3.81
C VAL A 46 2.89 -2.32 2.55
N SER A 47 2.56 -1.75 1.42
CA SER A 47 2.80 -2.31 0.09
C SER A 47 3.95 -1.56 -0.57
N LEU A 48 4.91 -2.29 -1.14
CA LEU A 48 6.02 -1.72 -1.89
C LEU A 48 5.93 -2.19 -3.33
N ILE A 49 6.10 -1.25 -4.26
CA ILE A 49 5.86 -1.50 -5.69
C ILE A 49 7.21 -1.60 -6.41
N ASP A 50 7.60 -2.81 -6.70
CA ASP A 50 8.78 -3.13 -7.50
C ASP A 50 8.43 -3.07 -9.00
N ALA A 51 9.38 -3.40 -9.86
CA ALA A 51 9.22 -3.31 -11.31
C ALA A 51 8.03 -4.14 -11.83
N GLU A 52 7.83 -5.35 -11.32
CA GLU A 52 6.81 -6.27 -11.81
C GLU A 52 5.94 -6.89 -10.72
N ARG A 53 6.20 -6.56 -9.45
CA ARG A 53 5.45 -7.12 -8.31
C ARG A 53 5.10 -6.05 -7.30
N GLN A 54 4.01 -6.31 -6.59
CA GLN A 54 3.67 -5.65 -5.35
C GLN A 54 4.11 -6.57 -4.21
N TRP A 55 5.00 -6.10 -3.37
CA TRP A 55 5.49 -6.89 -2.23
C TRP A 55 5.04 -6.24 -0.92
N PHE A 56 4.57 -7.05 0.03
CA PHE A 56 4.07 -6.55 1.30
C PHE A 56 5.14 -6.65 2.38
N LYS A 57 5.57 -5.50 2.92
CA LYS A 57 6.38 -5.49 4.14
C LYS A 57 5.57 -6.04 5.30
N THR A 58 4.29 -5.69 5.35
CA THR A 58 3.32 -6.29 6.25
C THR A 58 1.95 -6.30 5.57
N ILE A 59 1.17 -7.33 5.84
CA ILE A 59 -0.23 -7.40 5.45
C ILE A 59 -1.02 -8.10 6.55
N VAL A 60 -2.11 -7.48 6.96
CA VAL A 60 -3.02 -7.98 8.00
C VAL A 60 -4.33 -8.35 7.33
N GLY A 61 -4.89 -9.49 7.68
CA GLY A 61 -6.19 -9.93 7.19
C GLY A 61 -6.17 -10.77 5.91
N LEU A 62 -5.00 -11.01 5.35
CA LEU A 62 -4.82 -11.83 4.16
C LEU A 62 -3.44 -12.49 4.23
N ASP A 63 -3.36 -13.77 3.90
CA ASP A 63 -2.12 -14.53 3.95
C ASP A 63 -1.49 -14.64 2.56
N ILE A 64 -0.89 -13.54 2.12
CA ILE A 64 -0.09 -13.47 0.88
C ILE A 64 1.13 -12.59 1.12
N LYS A 65 2.19 -12.82 0.37
CA LYS A 65 3.43 -12.03 0.47
C LYS A 65 3.59 -11.04 -0.67
N GLN A 66 3.02 -11.33 -1.81
CA GLN A 66 3.14 -10.50 -3.00
C GLN A 66 2.05 -10.82 -4.02
N THR A 67 1.86 -9.91 -4.95
CA THR A 67 0.99 -10.07 -6.11
C THR A 67 1.72 -9.58 -7.35
N PRO A 68 1.27 -9.94 -8.55
CA PRO A 68 1.72 -9.24 -9.75
C PRO A 68 1.39 -7.75 -9.64
N ARG A 69 2.30 -6.89 -10.08
CA ARG A 69 2.08 -5.45 -10.08
C ARG A 69 0.82 -5.05 -10.86
N SER A 70 0.52 -5.77 -11.94
CA SER A 70 -0.66 -5.51 -12.77
C SER A 70 -1.98 -5.61 -12.02
N GLN A 71 -2.02 -6.30 -10.88
CA GLN A 71 -3.21 -6.43 -10.04
C GLN A 71 -3.23 -5.43 -8.87
N SER A 72 -2.20 -4.61 -8.71
CA SER A 72 -2.02 -3.77 -7.55
C SER A 72 -2.81 -2.48 -7.62
N PHE A 73 -3.68 -2.24 -6.64
CA PHE A 73 -4.31 -0.94 -6.40
C PHE A 73 -3.27 0.10 -6.00
N CYS A 74 -2.29 -0.29 -5.20
CA CYS A 74 -1.22 0.59 -4.74
C CYS A 74 -0.35 1.09 -5.91
N ALA A 75 -0.25 0.33 -6.99
CA ALA A 75 0.43 0.78 -8.21
C ALA A 75 -0.28 1.99 -8.84
N HIS A 76 -1.59 2.12 -8.66
CA HIS A 76 -2.34 3.32 -9.03
C HIS A 76 -2.15 4.45 -8.02
N THR A 77 -2.06 4.11 -6.73
CA THR A 77 -1.85 5.11 -5.66
C THR A 77 -0.53 5.86 -5.86
N ILE A 78 0.54 5.18 -6.24
CA ILE A 78 1.84 5.84 -6.45
C ILE A 78 1.86 6.78 -7.65
N GLU A 79 0.90 6.69 -8.55
CA GLU A 79 0.71 7.63 -9.67
C GLU A 79 -0.04 8.89 -9.24
N THR A 80 -0.66 8.90 -8.07
CA THR A 80 -1.34 10.09 -7.53
C THR A 80 -0.35 10.99 -6.78
N THR A 81 -0.80 12.18 -6.41
CA THR A 81 0.01 13.10 -5.60
C THR A 81 -0.10 12.84 -4.10
N GLY A 82 -0.94 11.90 -3.68
CA GLY A 82 -1.11 11.63 -2.24
C GLY A 82 -1.97 10.41 -1.94
N THR A 83 -3.26 10.49 -2.21
CA THR A 83 -4.24 9.50 -1.76
C THR A 83 -5.10 9.01 -2.91
N LEU A 84 -5.38 7.71 -2.92
CA LEU A 84 -6.37 7.10 -3.80
C LEU A 84 -7.47 6.49 -2.93
N VAL A 85 -8.73 6.85 -3.20
CA VAL A 85 -9.90 6.25 -2.57
C VAL A 85 -10.78 5.65 -3.64
N VAL A 86 -11.12 4.37 -3.48
CA VAL A 86 -12.03 3.64 -4.36
C VAL A 86 -13.20 3.15 -3.49
N GLU A 87 -14.37 3.73 -3.69
CA GLU A 87 -15.55 3.40 -2.86
C GLU A 87 -16.12 2.02 -3.18
N ASP A 88 -16.17 1.67 -4.46
CA ASP A 88 -16.59 0.36 -4.93
C ASP A 88 -15.80 -0.03 -6.18
N ALA A 89 -14.82 -0.91 -5.99
CA ALA A 89 -13.93 -1.33 -7.07
C ALA A 89 -14.68 -2.06 -8.20
N SER A 90 -15.81 -2.70 -7.92
CA SER A 90 -16.61 -3.38 -8.94
C SER A 90 -17.29 -2.40 -9.92
N GLN A 91 -17.41 -1.13 -9.52
CA GLN A 91 -17.97 -0.07 -10.34
C GLN A 91 -16.93 0.89 -10.91
N ASP A 92 -15.65 0.62 -10.65
CA ASP A 92 -14.54 1.46 -11.10
C ASP A 92 -13.91 0.83 -12.34
N GLU A 93 -13.87 1.57 -13.44
CA GLU A 93 -13.35 1.06 -14.73
C GLU A 93 -11.91 0.53 -14.63
N ARG A 94 -11.11 1.12 -13.74
CA ARG A 94 -9.72 0.70 -13.55
C ARG A 94 -9.60 -0.67 -12.91
N PHE A 95 -10.59 -1.11 -12.13
CA PHE A 95 -10.48 -2.26 -11.25
C PHE A 95 -11.58 -3.32 -11.45
N ALA A 96 -12.65 -3.02 -12.16
CA ALA A 96 -13.82 -3.90 -12.27
C ALA A 96 -13.46 -5.31 -12.74
N ASP A 97 -12.48 -5.45 -13.63
CA ASP A 97 -12.04 -6.74 -14.20
C ASP A 97 -10.82 -7.33 -13.47
N ASN A 98 -10.34 -6.67 -12.41
CA ASN A 98 -9.18 -7.11 -11.64
C ASN A 98 -9.50 -8.42 -10.90
N PRO A 99 -8.64 -9.45 -10.99
CA PRO A 99 -8.87 -10.72 -10.28
C PRO A 99 -9.09 -10.57 -8.78
N LEU A 100 -8.48 -9.57 -8.14
CA LEU A 100 -8.68 -9.30 -6.70
C LEU A 100 -10.08 -8.76 -6.40
N VAL A 101 -10.80 -8.30 -7.41
CA VAL A 101 -12.18 -7.81 -7.33
C VAL A 101 -13.16 -8.91 -7.73
N THR A 102 -12.91 -9.58 -8.86
CA THR A 102 -13.82 -10.58 -9.43
C THR A 102 -13.71 -11.94 -8.74
N SER A 103 -12.58 -12.19 -8.07
CA SER A 103 -12.31 -13.42 -7.30
C SER A 103 -11.91 -13.04 -5.86
N GLY A 104 -11.26 -13.93 -5.12
CA GLY A 104 -10.81 -13.61 -3.78
C GLY A 104 -9.65 -12.59 -3.77
N PRO A 105 -9.64 -11.69 -2.80
CA PRO A 105 -10.56 -11.55 -1.66
C PRO A 105 -11.89 -10.83 -1.95
N GLY A 106 -12.13 -10.38 -3.17
CA GLY A 106 -13.35 -9.67 -3.52
C GLY A 106 -13.34 -8.22 -3.05
N ILE A 107 -12.29 -7.49 -3.40
CA ILE A 107 -12.13 -6.09 -2.99
C ILE A 107 -13.27 -5.23 -3.52
N ARG A 108 -13.83 -4.38 -2.63
CA ARG A 108 -14.80 -3.34 -2.99
C ARG A 108 -14.30 -1.96 -2.61
N PHE A 109 -13.90 -1.77 -1.36
CA PHE A 109 -13.36 -0.49 -0.87
C PHE A 109 -11.84 -0.55 -0.77
N TYR A 110 -11.19 0.54 -1.16
CA TYR A 110 -9.75 0.73 -1.01
C TYR A 110 -9.46 2.18 -0.64
N ALA A 111 -8.58 2.39 0.33
CA ALA A 111 -8.00 3.70 0.59
C ALA A 111 -6.50 3.51 0.80
N GLY A 112 -5.70 4.24 0.03
CA GLY A 112 -4.25 4.16 0.11
C GLY A 112 -3.60 5.53 0.09
N VAL A 113 -2.54 5.69 0.87
CA VAL A 113 -1.72 6.90 0.92
C VAL A 113 -0.34 6.58 0.36
N ARG A 114 0.09 7.37 -0.60
CA ARG A 114 1.38 7.26 -1.26
C ARG A 114 2.51 7.49 -0.25
N LEU A 115 3.46 6.58 -0.21
CA LEU A 115 4.67 6.72 0.61
C LEU A 115 5.71 7.61 -0.11
N THR A 116 6.69 8.11 0.62
CA THR A 116 7.74 8.99 0.12
C THR A 116 8.40 8.40 -1.12
N ALA A 117 8.64 9.24 -2.11
CA ALA A 117 9.24 8.89 -3.40
C ALA A 117 8.42 7.88 -4.22
N GLY A 118 7.16 7.63 -3.84
CA GLY A 118 6.30 6.70 -4.57
C GLY A 118 6.74 5.24 -4.53
N ILE A 119 7.49 4.85 -3.50
CA ILE A 119 7.97 3.46 -3.40
C ILE A 119 6.86 2.47 -3.07
N GLY A 120 5.73 2.95 -2.57
CA GLY A 120 4.60 2.12 -2.21
C GLY A 120 3.49 2.92 -1.55
N ALA A 121 2.67 2.23 -0.78
CA ALA A 121 1.51 2.83 -0.10
C ALA A 121 1.20 2.13 1.23
N LEU A 122 0.62 2.90 2.15
CA LEU A 122 -0.13 2.36 3.28
C LEU A 122 -1.59 2.31 2.86
N CYS A 123 -2.21 1.15 2.93
CA CYS A 123 -3.59 0.99 2.46
C CYS A 123 -4.47 0.18 3.41
N VAL A 124 -5.77 0.42 3.30
CA VAL A 124 -6.83 -0.38 3.91
C VAL A 124 -7.81 -0.83 2.84
N ILE A 125 -8.35 -2.02 3.02
CA ILE A 125 -9.21 -2.68 2.02
C ILE A 125 -10.42 -3.28 2.73
N GLY A 126 -11.61 -3.08 2.12
CA GLY A 126 -12.84 -3.70 2.57
C GLY A 126 -13.50 -4.53 1.47
N ARG A 127 -14.28 -5.52 1.89
CA ARG A 127 -15.02 -6.41 0.98
C ARG A 127 -16.41 -5.90 0.66
N GLU A 128 -16.79 -4.75 1.23
CA GLU A 128 -18.03 -4.08 0.96
C GLU A 128 -17.77 -2.64 0.53
N PRO A 129 -18.59 -2.07 -0.36
CA PRO A 129 -18.48 -0.66 -0.72
C PRO A 129 -18.60 0.25 0.50
N ARG A 130 -17.86 1.35 0.48
CA ARG A 130 -17.80 2.27 1.60
C ARG A 130 -17.33 3.64 1.13
N GLN A 131 -17.73 4.69 1.81
CA GLN A 131 -17.14 6.02 1.66
C GLN A 131 -16.10 6.23 2.74
N ALA A 132 -15.09 7.04 2.44
CA ALA A 132 -14.09 7.47 3.41
C ALA A 132 -14.37 8.92 3.80
N THR A 133 -14.28 9.23 5.09
CA THR A 133 -14.41 10.61 5.57
C THR A 133 -13.07 11.33 5.45
N GLU A 134 -13.10 12.67 5.39
CA GLU A 134 -11.88 13.48 5.39
C GLU A 134 -11.05 13.23 6.65
N ALA A 135 -11.70 13.05 7.80
CA ALA A 135 -11.02 12.76 9.06
C ALA A 135 -10.28 11.42 9.02
N GLU A 136 -10.90 10.39 8.44
CA GLU A 136 -10.26 9.08 8.26
C GLU A 136 -9.03 9.17 7.35
N ILE A 137 -9.16 9.87 6.24
CA ILE A 137 -8.05 10.06 5.30
C ILE A 137 -6.91 10.85 5.94
N LEU A 138 -7.22 11.89 6.70
CA LEU A 138 -6.20 12.68 7.41
C LEU A 138 -5.43 11.81 8.41
N LYS A 139 -6.12 10.97 9.17
CA LYS A 139 -5.50 10.06 10.13
C LYS A 139 -4.64 9.00 9.43
N LEU A 140 -5.11 8.46 8.31
CA LEU A 140 -4.34 7.51 7.51
C LEU A 140 -3.06 8.17 6.95
N THR A 141 -3.16 9.42 6.51
CA THR A 141 -2.02 10.20 6.01
C THR A 141 -0.97 10.39 7.11
N LYS A 142 -1.38 10.72 8.32
CA LYS A 142 -0.47 10.84 9.48
C LYS A 142 0.20 9.50 9.80
N LEU A 143 -0.56 8.42 9.74
CA LEU A 143 -0.02 7.08 10.00
C LEU A 143 1.00 6.69 8.92
N ALA A 144 0.74 7.06 7.66
CA ALA A 144 1.68 6.85 6.56
C ALA A 144 3.01 7.59 6.79
N GLN A 145 3.00 8.74 7.44
CA GLN A 145 4.22 9.46 7.81
C GLN A 145 5.08 8.65 8.79
N TYR A 146 4.47 7.96 9.74
CA TYR A 146 5.19 7.05 10.64
C TYR A 146 5.77 5.86 9.88
N VAL A 147 5.02 5.31 8.91
CA VAL A 147 5.53 4.26 8.03
C VAL A 147 6.76 4.75 7.27
N ASP A 148 6.72 5.94 6.70
CA ASP A 148 7.85 6.55 6.00
C ASP A 148 9.09 6.65 6.89
N ILE A 149 8.91 7.10 8.14
CA ILE A 149 10.01 7.21 9.11
C ILE A 149 10.65 5.83 9.35
N GLN A 150 9.84 4.79 9.51
CA GLN A 150 10.34 3.44 9.73
C GLN A 150 11.06 2.86 8.51
N ILE A 151 10.57 3.15 7.31
CA ILE A 151 11.24 2.74 6.07
C ILE A 151 12.58 3.45 5.94
N MET A 152 12.64 4.75 6.22
CA MET A 152 13.89 5.53 6.20
C MET A 152 14.90 5.00 7.21
N ALA A 153 14.44 4.68 8.42
CA ALA A 153 15.29 4.09 9.46
C ALA A 153 15.85 2.73 9.01
N HIS A 154 15.03 1.90 8.38
CA HIS A 154 15.49 0.62 7.82
C HIS A 154 16.60 0.84 6.78
N GLY A 155 16.38 1.79 5.86
CA GLY A 155 17.37 2.11 4.83
C GLY A 155 18.68 2.62 5.41
N ALA A 156 18.62 3.46 6.44
CA ALA A 156 19.81 3.96 7.13
C ALA A 156 20.61 2.83 7.77
N LEU A 157 19.93 1.91 8.47
CA LEU A 157 20.59 0.75 9.10
C LEU A 157 21.17 -0.21 8.06
N PHE A 158 20.46 -0.45 6.97
CA PHE A 158 20.92 -1.30 5.87
C PHE A 158 22.22 -0.77 5.26
N ASN A 159 22.31 0.56 5.08
CA ASN A 159 23.47 1.20 4.46
C ASN A 159 24.65 1.41 5.42
N LEU A 160 24.51 1.15 6.71
CA LEU A 160 25.61 1.12 7.69
C LEU A 160 26.41 -0.19 7.63
N GLY A 161 25.79 -1.24 7.22
CA GLY A 161 26.42 -2.53 7.05
C GLY A 161 26.98 -2.72 5.67
#